data_3b9cfd3a033de4822e043e0a94196975
#
_entry.id   3b9cfd3a033de4822e043e0a94196975
#
_cell.length_a   1.000
_cell.length_b   1.000
_cell.length_c   1.000
_cell.angle_alpha   90.00
_cell.angle_beta   90.00
_cell.angle_gamma   90.00
#
_symmetry.space_group_name_H-M   'P 1'
#
loop_
_entity.id
_entity.type
_entity.pdbx_description
1 polymer ?
#
loop_
_entity_poly.entity_id
_entity_poly.type
_entity_poly.pdbx_seq_one_letter_code
_entity_poly.pdbx_strand_id
1 'polypeptide(L)'
;MHSAGYLSPSAGTTTLTLAPEDVADSMSSLADTYSRPDLAGVCVADGFGVRVVVERGALEVHDGVGPHRRSRRYDRATHGLRRLVILNATGTVSLDALRWCANLGVGVLVLGSDGTAQLASTPRMTDDARLRRTQALAPFEPYGMDVARWLMSRKIVGQGKLVLRRFGDSESAETIGDLALASEGTETIDELRQLEASAAALYFGAWSGRAECAPTFAGKDRRRIPPHWSRYEGRRSVLASAASNRKAERPVNAMLNYLYALVEAEAILACQAVGLDPGLGIVHADAKGRQSLALDLMEPVRPEVDAFVLDMVERRSFRKAEFTETSDGHVRLLAPLTHELAETMPLWAKSLGPIAEHVAHILGGAMAGTYSAVTPLTRSRTRTAQAVVKARRASAQAAATSSTALQKPTNTTALPLWTCPDCGGAVTNPRHVRCDACIAVDPAQAPEIRGRRGAAIAARKRALSDWDEANPDVSYDPELFRREILPRLANVKLMDIAEAAGCSKASASDIRRGKWAPHVSTWTALGSLAGWTSFEL
;
A
#
# COMPACT_ATOMS: atom_id res chain seq x y z
N MET A 1 -39.05 -31.59 -13.21
CA MET A 1 -38.70 -31.11 -14.56
C MET A 1 -39.02 -29.64 -14.64
N HIS A 2 -38.06 -28.79 -14.43
CA HIS A 2 -37.95 -27.44 -14.98
C HIS A 2 -36.50 -26.99 -14.77
N SER A 3 -35.75 -27.03 -15.84
CA SER A 3 -34.39 -26.55 -15.93
C SER A 3 -34.41 -25.03 -16.02
N ALA A 4 -33.80 -24.34 -15.06
CA ALA A 4 -33.50 -22.92 -15.13
C ALA A 4 -32.02 -22.77 -15.54
N GLY A 5 -31.82 -22.24 -16.75
CA GLY A 5 -30.49 -21.95 -17.28
C GLY A 5 -29.83 -20.82 -16.51
N TYR A 6 -28.62 -21.05 -16.07
CA TYR A 6 -27.73 -20.04 -15.51
C TYR A 6 -27.13 -19.21 -16.64
N LEU A 7 -27.51 -17.94 -16.71
CA LEU A 7 -26.81 -16.93 -17.49
C LEU A 7 -25.62 -16.44 -16.67
N SER A 8 -24.42 -16.65 -17.16
CA SER A 8 -23.18 -16.07 -16.62
C SER A 8 -23.16 -14.56 -16.89
N PRO A 9 -22.97 -13.70 -15.89
CA PRO A 9 -22.69 -12.29 -16.14
C PRO A 9 -21.21 -12.11 -16.44
N SER A 10 -20.90 -11.58 -17.63
CA SER A 10 -19.58 -11.09 -17.97
C SER A 10 -19.22 -9.91 -17.07
N ALA A 11 -18.36 -10.16 -16.10
CA ALA A 11 -17.82 -9.14 -15.20
C ALA A 11 -16.79 -8.29 -15.95
N GLY A 12 -17.14 -7.06 -16.27
CA GLY A 12 -16.18 -6.01 -16.63
C GLY A 12 -15.35 -5.64 -15.39
N THR A 13 -14.23 -6.31 -15.20
CA THR A 13 -13.27 -6.02 -14.12
C THR A 13 -12.56 -4.73 -14.44
N THR A 14 -13.02 -3.61 -13.87
CA THR A 14 -12.22 -2.38 -13.80
C THR A 14 -11.16 -2.59 -12.72
N THR A 15 -10.04 -3.18 -13.12
CA THR A 15 -8.85 -3.33 -12.27
C THR A 15 -8.27 -1.93 -12.02
N LEU A 16 -8.56 -1.35 -10.88
CA LEU A 16 -7.73 -0.30 -10.31
C LEU A 16 -6.42 -0.95 -9.87
N THR A 17 -5.54 -1.18 -10.83
CA THR A 17 -4.15 -1.52 -10.58
C THR A 17 -3.51 -0.28 -9.99
N LEU A 18 -3.33 -0.26 -8.67
CA LEU A 18 -2.30 0.58 -8.07
C LEU A 18 -0.99 0.11 -8.70
N ALA A 19 -0.40 0.98 -9.53
CA ALA A 19 0.85 0.66 -10.20
C ALA A 19 1.92 0.31 -9.14
N PRO A 20 2.83 -0.63 -9.42
CA PRO A 20 3.95 -0.95 -8.52
C PRO A 20 4.77 0.28 -8.13
N GLU A 21 4.69 1.35 -8.89
CA GLU A 21 5.35 2.64 -8.67
C GLU A 21 4.75 3.42 -7.49
N ASP A 22 3.44 3.32 -7.22
CA ASP A 22 2.81 4.02 -6.08
C ASP A 22 3.22 3.43 -4.73
N VAL A 23 3.57 2.14 -4.69
CA VAL A 23 4.11 1.48 -3.49
C VAL A 23 5.60 1.78 -3.33
N ALA A 24 6.35 1.92 -4.44
CA ALA A 24 7.77 2.27 -4.42
C ALA A 24 7.99 3.74 -3.99
N ASP A 25 7.12 4.66 -4.42
CA ASP A 25 7.15 6.06 -3.99
C ASP A 25 6.75 6.23 -2.53
N SER A 26 5.81 5.42 -2.01
CA SER A 26 5.50 5.45 -0.58
C SER A 26 6.68 4.97 0.28
N MET A 27 7.47 3.99 -0.17
CA MET A 27 8.65 3.51 0.54
C MET A 27 9.85 4.45 0.42
N SER A 28 10.06 5.13 -0.71
CA SER A 28 11.07 6.19 -0.85
C SER A 28 10.73 7.41 0.00
N SER A 29 9.46 7.80 0.05
CA SER A 29 8.92 8.83 0.95
C SER A 29 9.06 8.47 2.42
N LEU A 30 9.06 7.18 2.77
CA LEU A 30 9.29 6.72 4.14
C LEU A 30 10.73 7.04 4.60
N ALA A 31 11.74 6.82 3.77
CA ALA A 31 13.14 7.10 4.11
C ALA A 31 13.40 8.59 4.38
N ASP A 32 12.76 9.49 3.62
CA ASP A 32 12.89 10.95 3.83
C ASP A 32 12.02 11.48 4.98
N THR A 33 10.96 10.78 5.36
CA THR A 33 10.05 11.17 6.47
C THR A 33 10.68 10.90 7.84
N TYR A 34 11.71 10.04 7.93
CA TYR A 34 12.38 9.71 9.20
C TYR A 34 13.34 10.78 9.73
N SER A 35 13.65 11.81 8.96
CA SER A 35 14.52 12.90 9.47
C SER A 35 13.80 13.84 10.45
N ARG A 36 12.46 13.82 10.55
CA ARG A 36 11.66 14.42 11.64
C ARG A 36 10.33 13.67 11.73
N PRO A 37 10.05 12.96 12.82
CA PRO A 37 8.71 12.46 13.06
C PRO A 37 7.84 13.64 13.50
N ASP A 38 7.30 14.37 12.54
CA ASP A 38 6.06 15.11 12.80
C ASP A 38 4.92 14.07 12.78
N LEU A 39 5.02 13.12 13.70
CA LEU A 39 3.98 12.15 14.04
C LEU A 39 2.88 12.88 14.81
N ALA A 40 2.65 14.15 14.40
CA ALA A 40 1.58 15.01 14.86
C ALA A 40 0.27 14.24 14.77
N GLY A 41 -0.35 14.04 15.91
CA GLY A 41 -1.67 13.44 16.00
C GLY A 41 -1.78 12.16 16.82
N VAL A 42 -0.72 11.72 17.51
CA VAL A 42 -0.81 10.63 18.49
C VAL A 42 -0.57 11.15 19.91
N CYS A 43 -1.50 10.89 20.80
CA CYS A 43 -1.32 11.10 22.24
C CYS A 43 -1.11 9.72 22.88
N VAL A 44 0.11 9.45 23.33
CA VAL A 44 0.41 8.25 24.12
C VAL A 44 0.31 8.62 25.60
N ALA A 45 -0.58 7.95 26.34
CA ALA A 45 -0.76 8.11 27.79
C ALA A 45 -0.37 6.81 28.50
N ASP A 46 0.45 6.88 29.52
CA ASP A 46 0.94 5.74 30.29
C ASP A 46 1.05 6.03 31.80
N GLY A 47 1.32 4.99 32.56
CA GLY A 47 1.57 5.08 33.99
C GLY A 47 0.36 4.82 34.87
N PHE A 48 0.46 5.18 36.14
CA PHE A 48 -0.57 4.95 37.14
C PHE A 48 -1.48 6.18 37.30
N GLY A 49 -2.81 5.93 37.32
CA GLY A 49 -3.79 6.98 37.54
C GLY A 49 -3.92 7.90 36.31
N VAL A 50 -3.84 7.34 35.10
CA VAL A 50 -4.18 8.07 33.87
C VAL A 50 -5.62 8.56 33.96
N ARG A 51 -5.84 9.82 33.64
CA ARG A 51 -7.17 10.44 33.64
C ARG A 51 -7.39 11.12 32.30
N VAL A 52 -8.40 10.68 31.56
CA VAL A 52 -8.82 11.27 30.28
C VAL A 52 -10.23 11.82 30.45
N VAL A 53 -10.37 13.13 30.35
CA VAL A 53 -11.64 13.83 30.61
C VAL A 53 -11.87 14.96 29.61
N VAL A 54 -13.08 15.49 29.57
CA VAL A 54 -13.41 16.71 28.83
C VAL A 54 -13.68 17.82 29.84
N GLU A 55 -12.88 18.86 29.77
CA GLU A 55 -13.05 20.07 30.61
C GLU A 55 -13.18 21.31 29.71
N ARG A 56 -14.25 22.06 29.89
CA ARG A 56 -14.56 23.27 29.10
C ARG A 56 -14.51 23.01 27.56
N GLY A 57 -14.97 21.82 27.14
CA GLY A 57 -15.04 21.42 25.73
C GLY A 57 -13.75 20.89 25.12
N ALA A 58 -12.63 20.95 25.83
CA ALA A 58 -11.34 20.37 25.39
C ALA A 58 -11.10 19.01 26.04
N LEU A 59 -10.41 18.13 25.33
CA LEU A 59 -9.92 16.86 25.86
C LEU A 59 -8.67 17.11 26.69
N GLU A 60 -8.67 16.66 27.93
CA GLU A 60 -7.50 16.71 28.81
C GLU A 60 -7.02 15.30 29.12
N VAL A 61 -5.73 15.07 28.96
CA VAL A 61 -5.05 13.80 29.21
C VAL A 61 -3.99 14.05 30.28
N HIS A 62 -4.19 13.45 31.44
CA HIS A 62 -3.26 13.46 32.55
C HIS A 62 -2.63 12.10 32.71
N ASP A 63 -1.30 12.00 32.63
CA ASP A 63 -0.57 10.75 32.68
C ASP A 63 0.81 10.89 33.35
N GLY A 64 1.59 9.80 33.37
CA GLY A 64 2.90 9.74 33.99
C GLY A 64 2.83 9.42 35.50
N VAL A 65 4.00 9.39 36.16
CA VAL A 65 4.16 8.98 37.57
C VAL A 65 5.03 9.99 38.33
N GLY A 66 4.61 10.38 39.53
CA GLY A 66 5.36 11.22 40.43
C GLY A 66 5.75 12.58 39.80
N PRO A 67 7.05 12.95 39.81
CA PRO A 67 7.53 14.20 39.22
C PRO A 67 7.43 14.25 37.69
N HIS A 68 7.18 13.12 37.04
CA HIS A 68 7.01 13.03 35.59
C HIS A 68 5.54 13.07 35.14
N ARG A 69 4.64 13.50 36.01
CA ARG A 69 3.25 13.72 35.62
C ARG A 69 3.16 14.80 34.54
N ARG A 70 2.35 14.48 33.52
CA ARG A 70 2.10 15.35 32.36
C ARG A 70 0.61 15.66 32.27
N SER A 71 0.29 16.83 31.76
CA SER A 71 -1.06 17.21 31.38
C SER A 71 -1.02 17.78 29.97
N ARG A 72 -1.87 17.25 29.10
CA ARG A 72 -2.00 17.68 27.70
C ARG A 72 -3.45 18.05 27.44
N ARG A 73 -3.65 19.16 26.75
CA ARG A 73 -4.96 19.69 26.40
C ARG A 73 -5.11 19.78 24.89
N TYR A 74 -6.26 19.33 24.38
CA TYR A 74 -6.59 19.32 22.97
C TYR A 74 -7.91 20.04 22.75
N ASP A 75 -7.88 21.18 22.10
CA ASP A 75 -9.06 21.97 21.79
C ASP A 75 -9.76 21.45 20.53
N ARG A 76 -11.10 21.52 20.46
CA ARG A 76 -11.90 20.93 19.38
C ARG A 76 -11.49 21.38 17.97
N ALA A 77 -11.09 22.63 17.79
CA ALA A 77 -10.79 23.19 16.48
C ALA A 77 -9.35 22.92 16.01
N THR A 78 -8.41 22.77 16.95
CA THR A 78 -6.96 22.77 16.65
C THR A 78 -6.24 21.53 17.15
N HIS A 79 -6.97 20.51 17.64
CA HIS A 79 -6.37 19.35 18.32
C HIS A 79 -5.34 18.58 17.49
N GLY A 80 -5.50 18.48 16.17
CA GLY A 80 -4.63 17.70 15.33
C GLY A 80 -4.55 16.19 15.66
N LEU A 81 -5.22 15.77 16.76
CA LEU A 81 -5.16 14.41 17.29
C LEU A 81 -5.87 13.42 16.38
N ARG A 82 -5.23 12.29 16.08
CA ARG A 82 -5.77 11.18 15.29
C ARG A 82 -5.94 9.90 16.09
N ARG A 83 -5.05 9.72 17.10
CA ARG A 83 -5.05 8.55 17.99
C ARG A 83 -4.84 8.98 19.43
N LEU A 84 -5.66 8.46 20.32
CA LEU A 84 -5.41 8.41 21.76
C LEU A 84 -5.03 6.97 22.09
N VAL A 85 -3.78 6.77 22.49
CA VAL A 85 -3.21 5.47 22.83
C VAL A 85 -2.96 5.45 24.35
N ILE A 86 -3.64 4.55 25.05
CA ILE A 86 -3.45 4.31 26.48
C ILE A 86 -2.63 3.04 26.60
N LEU A 87 -1.37 3.18 27.03
CA LEU A 87 -0.40 2.12 27.01
C LEU A 87 -0.13 1.59 28.42
N ASN A 88 -0.51 0.32 28.66
CA ASN A 88 -0.22 -0.40 29.93
C ASN A 88 -0.49 0.47 31.18
N ALA A 89 -1.61 1.18 31.18
CA ALA A 89 -1.93 2.14 32.22
C ALA A 89 -3.07 1.68 33.12
N THR A 90 -3.10 2.21 34.33
CA THR A 90 -4.27 2.19 35.19
C THR A 90 -4.91 3.57 35.22
N GLY A 91 -6.21 3.67 35.36
CA GLY A 91 -6.86 4.98 35.43
C GLY A 91 -8.30 5.01 34.95
N THR A 92 -8.73 6.17 34.47
CA THR A 92 -10.11 6.42 34.06
C THR A 92 -10.19 7.18 32.75
N VAL A 93 -11.19 6.81 31.93
CA VAL A 93 -11.60 7.55 30.74
C VAL A 93 -13.06 7.93 30.91
N SER A 94 -13.38 9.21 30.85
CA SER A 94 -14.78 9.63 30.96
C SER A 94 -15.55 9.31 29.67
N LEU A 95 -16.87 9.07 29.80
CA LEU A 95 -17.75 8.90 28.65
C LEU A 95 -17.77 10.10 27.71
N ASP A 96 -17.59 11.31 28.27
CA ASP A 96 -17.50 12.53 27.49
C ASP A 96 -16.20 12.59 26.68
N ALA A 97 -15.08 12.03 27.18
CA ALA A 97 -13.85 11.90 26.44
C ALA A 97 -13.99 10.93 25.27
N LEU A 98 -14.65 9.77 25.46
CA LEU A 98 -14.94 8.84 24.38
C LEU A 98 -15.85 9.47 23.30
N ARG A 99 -16.89 10.20 23.73
CA ARG A 99 -17.77 10.93 22.83
C ARG A 99 -17.03 12.04 22.07
N TRP A 100 -16.15 12.75 22.74
CA TRP A 100 -15.31 13.79 22.14
C TRP A 100 -14.41 13.18 21.05
N CYS A 101 -13.72 12.08 21.34
CA CYS A 101 -12.89 11.36 20.38
C CYS A 101 -13.71 10.89 19.16
N ALA A 102 -14.85 10.25 19.40
CA ALA A 102 -15.74 9.77 18.34
C ALA A 102 -16.22 10.91 17.42
N ASN A 103 -16.64 12.03 17.97
CA ASN A 103 -17.15 13.18 17.23
C ASN A 103 -16.07 13.87 16.38
N LEU A 104 -14.82 13.83 16.82
CA LEU A 104 -13.70 14.52 16.16
C LEU A 104 -12.79 13.60 15.32
N GLY A 105 -13.17 12.35 15.16
CA GLY A 105 -12.43 11.44 14.30
C GLY A 105 -11.17 10.84 14.92
N VAL A 106 -11.07 10.85 16.25
CA VAL A 106 -9.94 10.31 17.00
C VAL A 106 -10.20 8.85 17.36
N GLY A 107 -9.35 7.94 16.88
CA GLY A 107 -9.37 6.52 17.29
C GLY A 107 -8.81 6.37 18.71
N VAL A 108 -9.45 5.54 19.52
CA VAL A 108 -9.03 5.24 20.89
C VAL A 108 -8.54 3.81 20.97
N LEU A 109 -7.35 3.63 21.52
CA LEU A 109 -6.70 2.33 21.70
C LEU A 109 -6.25 2.18 23.15
N VAL A 110 -6.57 1.04 23.75
CA VAL A 110 -5.99 0.62 25.04
C VAL A 110 -5.13 -0.59 24.75
N LEU A 111 -3.84 -0.47 24.98
CA LEU A 111 -2.84 -1.47 24.65
C LEU A 111 -2.21 -2.05 25.93
N GLY A 112 -1.92 -3.35 25.91
CA GLY A 112 -1.11 -4.00 26.92
C GLY A 112 0.37 -3.62 26.83
N SER A 113 1.18 -4.10 27.76
CA SER A 113 2.64 -3.85 27.79
C SER A 113 3.39 -4.44 26.60
N ASP A 114 2.79 -5.41 25.92
CA ASP A 114 3.29 -6.08 24.71
C ASP A 114 2.75 -5.47 23.42
N GLY A 115 1.96 -4.39 23.51
CA GLY A 115 1.33 -3.72 22.38
C GLY A 115 -0.01 -4.34 21.94
N THR A 116 -0.42 -5.46 22.51
CA THR A 116 -1.70 -6.10 22.15
C THR A 116 -2.89 -5.21 22.50
N ALA A 117 -3.85 -5.11 21.58
CA ALA A 117 -5.05 -4.32 21.78
C ALA A 117 -6.02 -4.99 22.77
N GLN A 118 -6.30 -4.31 23.86
CA GLN A 118 -7.36 -4.66 24.82
C GLN A 118 -8.68 -4.00 24.44
N LEU A 119 -8.62 -2.80 23.87
CA LEU A 119 -9.73 -2.06 23.30
C LEU A 119 -9.26 -1.30 22.07
N ALA A 120 -10.02 -1.40 20.99
CA ALA A 120 -9.84 -0.60 19.80
C ALA A 120 -11.19 -0.03 19.37
N SER A 121 -11.32 1.28 19.33
CA SER A 121 -12.56 1.97 18.97
C SER A 121 -12.29 2.97 17.85
N THR A 122 -12.86 2.70 16.68
CA THR A 122 -12.86 3.67 15.58
C THR A 122 -13.92 4.73 15.81
N PRO A 123 -13.68 6.00 15.41
CA PRO A 123 -14.66 7.08 15.57
C PRO A 123 -15.91 6.89 14.73
N ARG A 124 -15.83 6.13 13.66
CA ARG A 124 -16.97 5.81 12.78
C ARG A 124 -16.88 4.36 12.34
N MET A 125 -17.76 3.57 12.90
CA MET A 125 -17.96 2.20 12.41
C MET A 125 -18.93 2.24 11.24
N THR A 126 -18.61 1.46 10.22
CA THR A 126 -19.57 1.10 9.16
C THR A 126 -20.23 -0.19 9.59
N ASP A 127 -21.57 -0.21 9.57
CA ASP A 127 -22.34 -1.42 9.88
C ASP A 127 -23.01 -1.92 8.60
N ASP A 128 -22.50 -3.01 8.04
CA ASP A 128 -23.08 -3.69 6.87
C ASP A 128 -23.17 -5.20 7.15
N ALA A 129 -24.38 -5.63 7.54
CA ALA A 129 -24.64 -7.03 7.86
C ALA A 129 -24.50 -7.95 6.63
N ARG A 130 -24.74 -7.45 5.41
CA ARG A 130 -24.57 -8.24 4.18
C ARG A 130 -23.10 -8.49 3.92
N LEU A 131 -22.26 -7.44 4.05
CA LEU A 131 -20.82 -7.56 3.91
C LEU A 131 -20.25 -8.58 4.91
N ARG A 132 -20.65 -8.52 6.19
CA ARG A 132 -20.21 -9.50 7.19
C ARG A 132 -20.67 -10.93 6.90
N ARG A 133 -21.87 -11.14 6.33
CA ARG A 133 -22.29 -12.48 5.88
C ARG A 133 -21.43 -13.00 4.74
N THR A 134 -21.14 -12.15 3.74
CA THR A 134 -20.24 -12.51 2.64
C THR A 134 -18.83 -12.80 3.18
N GLN A 135 -18.33 -12.00 4.11
CA GLN A 135 -17.06 -12.25 4.78
C GLN A 135 -17.03 -13.60 5.50
N ALA A 136 -18.08 -13.94 6.26
CA ALA A 136 -18.17 -15.21 7.00
C ALA A 136 -18.17 -16.45 6.06
N LEU A 137 -18.67 -16.31 4.84
CA LEU A 137 -18.66 -17.35 3.82
C LEU A 137 -17.37 -17.39 3.00
N ALA A 138 -16.57 -16.33 3.00
CA ALA A 138 -15.38 -16.19 2.17
C ALA A 138 -14.40 -17.38 2.24
N PRO A 139 -14.12 -18.01 3.40
CA PRO A 139 -13.22 -19.17 3.45
C PRO A 139 -13.68 -20.37 2.61
N PHE A 140 -14.94 -20.41 2.23
CA PHE A 140 -15.56 -21.52 1.48
C PHE A 140 -15.92 -21.16 0.04
N GLU A 141 -15.62 -19.95 -0.39
CA GLU A 141 -16.05 -19.38 -1.66
C GLU A 141 -14.85 -18.92 -2.51
N PRO A 142 -14.94 -18.94 -3.85
CA PRO A 142 -13.84 -18.54 -4.73
C PRO A 142 -13.32 -17.11 -4.44
N TYR A 143 -14.20 -16.16 -4.13
CA TYR A 143 -13.78 -14.78 -3.83
C TYR A 143 -12.95 -14.66 -2.54
N GLY A 144 -13.08 -15.61 -1.62
CA GLY A 144 -12.20 -15.68 -0.46
C GLY A 144 -10.80 -16.11 -0.84
N MET A 145 -10.67 -17.04 -1.79
CA MET A 145 -9.37 -17.41 -2.33
C MET A 145 -8.72 -16.26 -3.10
N ASP A 146 -9.50 -15.43 -3.81
CA ASP A 146 -8.98 -14.23 -4.47
C ASP A 146 -8.41 -13.22 -3.46
N VAL A 147 -9.10 -13.02 -2.33
CA VAL A 147 -8.59 -12.20 -1.22
C VAL A 147 -7.30 -12.79 -0.65
N ALA A 148 -7.27 -14.09 -0.41
CA ALA A 148 -6.12 -14.78 0.17
C ALA A 148 -4.87 -14.67 -0.72
N ARG A 149 -5.00 -14.96 -2.02
CA ARG A 149 -3.93 -14.82 -3.01
C ARG A 149 -3.41 -13.39 -3.04
N TRP A 150 -4.32 -12.42 -3.11
CA TRP A 150 -3.96 -11.01 -3.19
C TRP A 150 -3.18 -10.54 -1.96
N LEU A 151 -3.57 -10.94 -0.74
CA LEU A 151 -2.87 -10.58 0.49
C LEU A 151 -1.48 -11.25 0.57
N MET A 152 -1.40 -12.55 0.30
CA MET A 152 -0.16 -13.31 0.45
C MET A 152 0.86 -12.99 -0.65
N SER A 153 0.44 -12.84 -1.90
CA SER A 153 1.32 -12.42 -2.98
C SER A 153 2.00 -11.07 -2.64
N ARG A 154 1.25 -10.10 -2.12
CA ARG A 154 1.82 -8.80 -1.70
C ARG A 154 2.82 -8.90 -0.57
N LYS A 155 2.56 -9.75 0.42
CA LYS A 155 3.51 -10.05 1.49
C LYS A 155 4.81 -10.62 0.91
N ILE A 156 4.70 -11.68 0.09
CA ILE A 156 5.86 -12.38 -0.48
C ILE A 156 6.67 -11.44 -1.39
N VAL A 157 6.00 -10.67 -2.26
CA VAL A 157 6.65 -9.64 -3.09
C VAL A 157 7.38 -8.60 -2.24
N GLY A 158 6.76 -8.15 -1.14
CA GLY A 158 7.37 -7.21 -0.20
C GLY A 158 8.64 -7.77 0.43
N GLN A 159 8.62 -9.04 0.82
CA GLN A 159 9.76 -9.76 1.37
C GLN A 159 10.92 -9.87 0.36
N GLY A 160 10.65 -10.28 -0.88
CA GLY A 160 11.66 -10.35 -1.94
C GLY A 160 12.30 -8.98 -2.22
N LYS A 161 11.48 -7.93 -2.31
CA LYS A 161 11.97 -6.55 -2.49
C LYS A 161 12.88 -6.09 -1.34
N LEU A 162 12.55 -6.44 -0.10
CA LEU A 162 13.36 -6.08 1.06
C LEU A 162 14.70 -6.81 1.03
N VAL A 163 14.72 -8.12 0.77
CA VAL A 163 15.93 -8.93 0.65
C VAL A 163 16.88 -8.35 -0.40
N LEU A 164 16.35 -8.06 -1.59
CA LEU A 164 17.15 -7.47 -2.67
C LEU A 164 17.71 -6.10 -2.29
N ARG A 165 16.86 -5.20 -1.78
CA ARG A 165 17.26 -3.82 -1.51
C ARG A 165 18.19 -3.69 -0.31
N ARG A 166 17.95 -4.50 0.74
CA ARG A 166 18.66 -4.38 2.01
C ARG A 166 19.94 -5.17 2.04
N PHE A 167 19.92 -6.37 1.46
CA PHE A 167 21.01 -7.32 1.56
C PHE A 167 21.73 -7.58 0.25
N GLY A 168 21.20 -7.11 -0.89
CA GLY A 168 21.78 -7.37 -2.23
C GLY A 168 21.73 -8.85 -2.62
N ASP A 169 20.92 -9.66 -1.93
CA ASP A 169 20.81 -11.09 -2.15
C ASP A 169 19.80 -11.35 -3.29
N SER A 170 20.31 -11.37 -4.52
CA SER A 170 19.50 -11.52 -5.73
C SER A 170 18.92 -12.94 -5.83
N GLU A 171 19.68 -13.98 -5.43
CA GLU A 171 19.25 -15.37 -5.53
C GLU A 171 18.03 -15.66 -4.64
N SER A 172 18.11 -15.27 -3.37
CA SER A 172 16.97 -15.38 -2.46
C SER A 172 15.79 -14.52 -2.92
N ALA A 173 16.04 -13.32 -3.44
CA ALA A 173 14.99 -12.42 -3.89
C ALA A 173 14.26 -12.94 -5.13
N GLU A 174 14.96 -13.54 -6.09
CA GLU A 174 14.38 -14.19 -7.27
C GLU A 174 13.53 -15.40 -6.86
N THR A 175 14.07 -16.29 -6.01
CA THR A 175 13.33 -17.45 -5.52
C THR A 175 12.05 -17.02 -4.78
N ILE A 176 12.11 -15.98 -3.95
CA ILE A 176 10.92 -15.42 -3.29
C ILE A 176 9.96 -14.83 -4.33
N GLY A 177 10.46 -14.22 -5.41
CA GLY A 177 9.66 -13.71 -6.53
C GLY A 177 8.90 -14.83 -7.25
N ASP A 178 9.54 -15.95 -7.51
CA ASP A 178 8.91 -17.13 -8.12
C ASP A 178 7.81 -17.72 -7.22
N LEU A 179 8.05 -17.78 -5.91
CA LEU A 179 7.03 -18.19 -4.95
C LEU A 179 5.83 -17.22 -4.93
N ALA A 180 6.06 -15.92 -5.12
CA ALA A 180 4.99 -14.95 -5.24
C ALA A 180 4.13 -15.18 -6.50
N LEU A 181 4.77 -15.46 -7.63
CA LEU A 181 4.06 -15.81 -8.87
C LEU A 181 3.27 -17.12 -8.71
N ALA A 182 3.90 -18.15 -8.13
CA ALA A 182 3.23 -19.42 -7.85
C ALA A 182 2.00 -19.25 -6.95
N SER A 183 2.04 -18.30 -6.01
CA SER A 183 0.92 -18.03 -5.11
C SER A 183 -0.34 -17.53 -5.80
N GLU A 184 -0.21 -16.92 -6.97
CA GLU A 184 -1.35 -16.45 -7.77
C GLU A 184 -2.16 -17.59 -8.39
N GLY A 185 -1.51 -18.76 -8.64
CA GLY A 185 -2.13 -19.96 -9.22
C GLY A 185 -2.64 -20.99 -8.21
N THR A 186 -2.50 -20.75 -6.89
CA THR A 186 -2.93 -21.73 -5.87
C THR A 186 -4.46 -21.89 -5.84
N GLU A 187 -4.93 -23.10 -5.62
CA GLU A 187 -6.37 -23.41 -5.55
C GLU A 187 -6.87 -23.52 -4.10
N THR A 188 -5.96 -23.74 -3.16
CA THR A 188 -6.28 -23.93 -1.74
C THR A 188 -5.49 -23.01 -0.80
N ILE A 189 -6.09 -22.70 0.35
CA ILE A 189 -5.42 -21.91 1.41
C ILE A 189 -4.18 -22.64 1.94
N ASP A 190 -4.19 -23.97 1.97
CA ASP A 190 -3.08 -24.74 2.50
C ASP A 190 -1.87 -24.72 1.55
N GLU A 191 -2.08 -24.82 0.23
CA GLU A 191 -1.02 -24.57 -0.77
C GLU A 191 -0.44 -23.17 -0.62
N LEU A 192 -1.30 -22.16 -0.51
CA LEU A 192 -0.88 -20.77 -0.33
C LEU A 192 -0.03 -20.58 0.92
N ARG A 193 -0.41 -21.22 2.05
CA ARG A 193 0.36 -21.20 3.31
C ARG A 193 1.71 -21.89 3.18
N GLN A 194 1.81 -22.98 2.40
CA GLN A 194 3.07 -23.68 2.16
C GLN A 194 4.05 -22.79 1.38
N LEU A 195 3.57 -22.11 0.34
CA LEU A 195 4.39 -21.15 -0.42
C LEU A 195 4.83 -19.97 0.45
N GLU A 196 3.92 -19.42 1.27
CA GLU A 196 4.24 -18.37 2.22
C GLU A 196 5.30 -18.81 3.24
N ALA A 197 5.17 -20.01 3.81
CA ALA A 197 6.15 -20.54 4.76
C ALA A 197 7.52 -20.73 4.12
N SER A 198 7.57 -21.18 2.85
CA SER A 198 8.82 -21.31 2.09
C SER A 198 9.46 -19.95 1.84
N ALA A 199 8.67 -18.95 1.43
CA ALA A 199 9.15 -17.59 1.24
C ALA A 199 9.64 -16.97 2.56
N ALA A 200 8.92 -17.16 3.66
CA ALA A 200 9.31 -16.68 4.98
C ALA A 200 10.61 -17.34 5.50
N ALA A 201 10.85 -18.62 5.18
CA ALA A 201 12.09 -19.30 5.53
C ALA A 201 13.30 -18.69 4.80
N LEU A 202 13.20 -18.45 3.49
CA LEU A 202 14.25 -17.76 2.72
C LEU A 202 14.44 -16.34 3.22
N TYR A 203 13.35 -15.61 3.43
CA TYR A 203 13.36 -14.23 3.89
C TYR A 203 14.10 -14.06 5.21
N PHE A 204 13.73 -14.79 6.27
CA PHE A 204 14.42 -14.71 7.56
C PHE A 204 15.77 -15.41 7.57
N GLY A 205 16.00 -16.36 6.66
CA GLY A 205 17.32 -16.92 6.38
C GLY A 205 18.30 -15.84 5.91
N ALA A 206 17.85 -14.96 5.00
CA ALA A 206 18.64 -13.84 4.52
C ALA A 206 19.01 -12.81 5.61
N TRP A 207 18.28 -12.74 6.72
CA TRP A 207 18.61 -11.88 7.87
C TRP A 207 19.63 -12.51 8.82
N SER A 208 19.65 -13.84 8.89
CA SER A 208 20.37 -14.60 9.93
C SER A 208 21.88 -14.35 9.87
N GLY A 209 22.47 -14.09 11.02
CA GLY A 209 23.91 -13.90 11.16
C GLY A 209 24.46 -12.58 10.64
N ARG A 210 23.61 -11.71 10.02
CA ARG A 210 24.05 -10.41 9.50
C ARG A 210 24.22 -9.39 10.63
N ALA A 211 25.36 -8.72 10.65
CA ALA A 211 25.66 -7.69 11.65
C ALA A 211 24.71 -6.48 11.54
N GLU A 212 24.27 -6.14 10.34
CA GLU A 212 23.32 -5.05 10.06
C GLU A 212 21.92 -5.29 10.59
N CYS A 213 21.57 -6.55 10.91
CA CYS A 213 20.31 -6.92 11.58
C CYS A 213 20.41 -6.92 13.10
N ALA A 214 21.58 -6.64 13.68
CA ALA A 214 21.83 -6.64 15.10
C ALA A 214 21.87 -5.21 15.67
N PRO A 215 21.20 -4.92 16.80
CA PRO A 215 21.18 -3.59 17.36
C PRO A 215 22.55 -3.23 17.97
N THR A 216 22.96 -1.98 17.77
CA THR A 216 24.11 -1.39 18.47
C THR A 216 23.64 -0.71 19.75
N PHE A 217 24.50 -0.75 20.79
CA PHE A 217 24.20 -0.15 22.08
C PHE A 217 25.20 0.95 22.45
N ALA A 218 24.72 1.97 23.19
CA ALA A 218 25.54 3.07 23.64
C ALA A 218 26.79 2.57 24.42
N GLY A 219 27.95 3.18 24.19
CA GLY A 219 29.23 2.72 24.72
C GLY A 219 29.25 2.46 26.23
N LYS A 220 28.57 3.33 27.01
CA LYS A 220 28.43 3.20 28.48
C LYS A 220 27.61 1.96 28.91
N ASP A 221 26.76 1.45 28.05
CA ASP A 221 25.90 0.31 28.32
C ASP A 221 26.50 -1.01 27.82
N ARG A 222 27.50 -0.97 26.91
CA ARG A 222 28.05 -2.14 26.21
C ARG A 222 28.46 -3.29 27.14
N ARG A 223 29.04 -2.99 28.32
CA ARG A 223 29.44 -4.00 29.30
C ARG A 223 28.27 -4.63 30.08
N ARG A 224 27.07 -4.03 29.98
CA ARG A 224 25.85 -4.42 30.70
C ARG A 224 24.85 -5.12 29.79
N ILE A 225 25.16 -5.23 28.49
CA ILE A 225 24.31 -5.86 27.50
C ILE A 225 24.57 -7.37 27.50
N PRO A 226 23.52 -8.19 27.57
CA PRO A 226 23.65 -9.63 27.35
C PRO A 226 24.19 -9.91 25.94
N PRO A 227 25.15 -10.86 25.77
CA PRO A 227 25.79 -11.10 24.46
C PRO A 227 24.81 -11.43 23.34
N HIS A 228 23.71 -12.12 23.63
CA HIS A 228 22.69 -12.50 22.65
C HIS A 228 21.85 -11.29 22.14
N TRP A 229 21.84 -10.16 22.86
CA TRP A 229 21.14 -8.96 22.40
C TRP A 229 21.81 -8.29 21.20
N SER A 230 23.10 -8.47 21.03
CA SER A 230 23.91 -7.89 19.94
C SER A 230 24.02 -8.81 18.72
N ARG A 231 23.13 -9.81 18.59
CA ARG A 231 23.10 -10.75 17.47
C ARG A 231 21.67 -10.95 16.99
N TYR A 232 21.54 -11.21 15.70
CA TYR A 232 20.29 -11.67 15.11
C TYR A 232 20.52 -13.05 14.47
N GLU A 233 19.83 -14.07 14.94
CA GLU A 233 19.98 -15.45 14.47
C GLU A 233 18.70 -16.00 13.83
N GLY A 234 17.67 -15.18 13.74
CA GLY A 234 16.42 -15.52 13.11
C GLY A 234 15.18 -15.15 13.93
N ARG A 235 14.03 -15.47 13.37
CA ARG A 235 12.71 -15.12 13.93
C ARG A 235 12.23 -16.12 14.98
N ARG A 236 12.71 -17.35 14.91
CA ARG A 236 12.26 -18.43 15.80
C ARG A 236 12.80 -18.23 17.21
N SER A 237 11.91 -18.35 18.20
CA SER A 237 12.26 -18.30 19.61
C SER A 237 12.35 -19.71 20.20
N VAL A 238 13.44 -20.03 20.88
CA VAL A 238 13.61 -21.30 21.62
C VAL A 238 12.83 -21.30 22.94
N LEU A 239 12.39 -20.12 23.41
CA LEU A 239 11.60 -19.97 24.62
C LEU A 239 10.14 -20.39 24.44
N ALA A 240 9.70 -20.51 23.19
CA ALA A 240 8.34 -20.92 22.90
C ALA A 240 8.22 -22.45 22.90
N SER A 241 7.41 -22.99 23.77
CA SER A 241 7.06 -24.42 23.85
C SER A 241 6.26 -24.93 22.64
N ALA A 242 5.73 -24.01 21.83
CA ALA A 242 5.08 -24.26 20.56
C ALA A 242 5.61 -23.21 19.57
N ALA A 243 5.37 -23.40 18.27
CA ALA A 243 5.87 -22.52 17.18
C ALA A 243 5.40 -21.06 17.23
N SER A 244 5.37 -20.44 18.41
CA SER A 244 4.94 -19.07 18.65
C SER A 244 6.15 -18.15 18.82
N ASN A 245 6.27 -17.15 17.95
CA ASN A 245 7.29 -16.12 18.04
C ASN A 245 6.95 -14.98 19.03
N ARG A 246 5.90 -15.13 19.85
CA ARG A 246 5.43 -14.09 20.78
C ARG A 246 6.41 -13.80 21.91
N LYS A 247 7.21 -14.80 22.35
CA LYS A 247 8.27 -14.61 23.33
C LYS A 247 9.59 -14.32 22.62
N ALA A 248 9.90 -13.05 22.45
CA ALA A 248 11.15 -12.62 21.83
C ALA A 248 12.34 -12.86 22.77
N GLU A 249 13.42 -13.42 22.26
CA GLU A 249 14.70 -13.60 23.00
C GLU A 249 15.68 -12.45 22.73
N ARG A 250 15.42 -11.65 21.70
CA ARG A 250 16.34 -10.61 21.22
C ARG A 250 15.62 -9.30 21.00
N PRO A 251 16.29 -8.16 21.18
CA PRO A 251 15.71 -6.83 21.01
C PRO A 251 15.03 -6.62 19.65
N VAL A 252 15.62 -7.08 18.55
CA VAL A 252 15.02 -6.93 17.20
C VAL A 252 13.70 -7.68 17.12
N ASN A 253 13.64 -8.92 17.61
CA ASN A 253 12.41 -9.70 17.64
C ASN A 253 11.36 -9.07 18.57
N ALA A 254 11.80 -8.45 19.68
CA ALA A 254 10.90 -7.71 20.56
C ALA A 254 10.32 -6.47 19.90
N MET A 255 11.12 -5.71 19.13
CA MET A 255 10.65 -4.56 18.34
C MET A 255 9.67 -5.01 17.24
N LEU A 256 9.99 -6.07 16.50
CA LEU A 256 9.08 -6.63 15.49
C LEU A 256 7.75 -7.08 16.12
N ASN A 257 7.78 -7.79 17.23
CA ASN A 257 6.56 -8.25 17.91
C ASN A 257 5.69 -7.06 18.37
N TYR A 258 6.33 -6.06 18.95
CA TYR A 258 5.63 -4.87 19.43
C TYR A 258 4.98 -4.10 18.28
N LEU A 259 5.73 -3.84 17.21
CA LEU A 259 5.19 -3.15 16.03
C LEU A 259 4.10 -3.97 15.33
N TYR A 260 4.23 -5.29 15.23
CA TYR A 260 3.16 -6.12 14.68
C TYR A 260 1.89 -6.04 15.52
N ALA A 261 1.99 -5.96 16.85
CA ALA A 261 0.82 -5.75 17.69
C ALA A 261 0.17 -4.36 17.47
N LEU A 262 0.97 -3.32 17.24
CA LEU A 262 0.46 -1.99 16.87
C LEU A 262 -0.23 -2.01 15.49
N VAL A 263 0.34 -2.71 14.52
CA VAL A 263 -0.26 -2.88 13.17
C VAL A 263 -1.56 -3.70 13.26
N GLU A 264 -1.61 -4.74 14.08
CA GLU A 264 -2.83 -5.50 14.34
C GLU A 264 -3.92 -4.60 14.93
N ALA A 265 -3.57 -3.74 15.90
CA ALA A 265 -4.50 -2.78 16.48
C ALA A 265 -5.05 -1.78 15.44
N GLU A 266 -4.21 -1.28 14.54
CA GLU A 266 -4.66 -0.42 13.43
C GLU A 266 -5.47 -1.21 12.39
N ALA A 267 -5.17 -2.49 12.15
CA ALA A 267 -5.96 -3.35 11.27
C ALA A 267 -7.37 -3.60 11.82
N ILE A 268 -7.53 -3.75 13.15
CA ILE A 268 -8.84 -3.80 13.81
C ILE A 268 -9.64 -2.53 13.51
N LEU A 269 -9.03 -1.35 13.68
CA LEU A 269 -9.67 -0.07 13.37
C LEU A 269 -10.04 0.04 11.88
N ALA A 270 -9.18 -0.44 10.99
CA ALA A 270 -9.43 -0.45 9.54
C ALA A 270 -10.61 -1.36 9.17
N CYS A 271 -10.68 -2.58 9.73
CA CYS A 271 -11.84 -3.48 9.57
C CYS A 271 -13.15 -2.78 9.98
N GLN A 272 -13.19 -2.23 11.19
CA GLN A 272 -14.37 -1.54 11.73
C GLN A 272 -14.78 -0.35 10.85
N ALA A 273 -13.82 0.38 10.29
CA ALA A 273 -14.06 1.55 9.45
C ALA A 273 -14.76 1.20 8.13
N VAL A 274 -14.49 0.02 7.55
CA VAL A 274 -15.09 -0.43 6.28
C VAL A 274 -16.25 -1.40 6.47
N GLY A 275 -16.59 -1.78 7.72
CA GLY A 275 -17.72 -2.66 8.02
C GLY A 275 -17.39 -4.15 8.00
N LEU A 276 -16.10 -4.51 8.06
CA LEU A 276 -15.63 -5.88 8.23
C LEU A 276 -15.52 -6.25 9.70
N ASP A 277 -15.69 -7.52 10.01
CA ASP A 277 -15.43 -8.07 11.33
C ASP A 277 -13.95 -8.47 11.45
N PRO A 278 -13.16 -7.90 12.37
CA PRO A 278 -11.76 -8.22 12.51
C PRO A 278 -11.49 -9.67 12.95
N GLY A 279 -12.48 -10.35 13.54
CA GLY A 279 -12.38 -11.74 14.03
C GLY A 279 -12.55 -12.80 12.93
N LEU A 280 -13.30 -12.50 11.86
CA LEU A 280 -13.60 -13.44 10.79
C LEU A 280 -12.50 -13.46 9.74
N GLY A 281 -11.57 -14.40 9.84
CA GLY A 281 -10.41 -14.53 8.96
C GLY A 281 -10.73 -15.24 7.64
N ILE A 282 -9.81 -15.10 6.69
CA ILE A 282 -9.86 -15.77 5.38
C ILE A 282 -8.65 -16.70 5.23
N VAL A 283 -7.44 -16.18 5.50
CA VAL A 283 -6.20 -16.96 5.48
C VAL A 283 -5.95 -17.57 6.85
N HIS A 284 -6.05 -16.78 7.91
CA HIS A 284 -5.93 -17.30 9.27
C HIS A 284 -7.26 -17.92 9.69
N ALA A 285 -7.23 -19.18 10.11
CA ALA A 285 -8.41 -19.85 10.65
C ALA A 285 -8.96 -19.09 11.87
N ASP A 286 -10.29 -19.07 12.03
CA ASP A 286 -10.90 -18.45 13.18
C ASP A 286 -10.53 -19.17 14.48
N ALA A 287 -10.26 -18.40 15.51
CA ALA A 287 -9.92 -18.92 16.82
C ALA A 287 -10.45 -17.99 17.92
N LYS A 288 -10.80 -18.58 19.06
CA LYS A 288 -11.32 -17.82 20.21
C LYS A 288 -10.32 -16.74 20.65
N GLY A 289 -10.80 -15.50 20.72
CA GLY A 289 -9.99 -14.37 21.16
C GLY A 289 -8.92 -13.92 20.17
N ARG A 290 -8.98 -14.33 18.89
CA ARG A 290 -8.06 -13.93 17.84
C ARG A 290 -8.76 -13.06 16.81
N GLN A 291 -8.11 -12.00 16.39
CA GLN A 291 -8.59 -11.08 15.37
C GLN A 291 -8.06 -11.54 13.99
N SER A 292 -8.60 -12.66 13.49
CA SER A 292 -8.05 -13.40 12.36
C SER A 292 -7.98 -12.57 11.07
N LEU A 293 -9.02 -11.75 10.75
CA LEU A 293 -8.95 -10.86 9.58
C LEU A 293 -7.96 -9.71 9.79
N ALA A 294 -7.86 -9.17 11.02
CA ALA A 294 -6.85 -8.15 11.29
C ALA A 294 -5.44 -8.70 11.04
N LEU A 295 -5.17 -9.96 11.40
CA LEU A 295 -3.92 -10.65 11.07
C LEU A 295 -3.76 -10.82 9.56
N ASP A 296 -4.81 -11.16 8.81
CA ASP A 296 -4.77 -11.26 7.36
C ASP A 296 -4.41 -9.92 6.70
N LEU A 297 -5.07 -8.83 7.12
CA LEU A 297 -4.85 -7.50 6.56
C LEU A 297 -3.44 -6.95 6.83
N MET A 298 -2.81 -7.36 7.92
CA MET A 298 -1.47 -6.88 8.24
C MET A 298 -0.36 -7.61 7.47
N GLU A 299 -0.64 -8.77 6.85
CA GLU A 299 0.39 -9.55 6.15
C GLU A 299 1.13 -8.76 5.05
N PRO A 300 0.45 -7.99 4.16
CA PRO A 300 1.12 -7.14 3.19
C PRO A 300 1.97 -6.02 3.81
N VAL A 301 1.66 -5.60 5.05
CA VAL A 301 2.35 -4.50 5.75
C VAL A 301 3.56 -5.00 6.53
N ARG A 302 3.65 -6.30 6.85
CA ARG A 302 4.79 -6.85 7.62
C ARG A 302 6.16 -6.51 7.02
N PRO A 303 6.42 -6.62 5.70
CA PRO A 303 7.71 -6.23 5.14
C PRO A 303 8.04 -4.73 5.31
N GLU A 304 7.03 -3.84 5.38
CA GLU A 304 7.24 -2.42 5.67
C GLU A 304 7.68 -2.21 7.14
N VAL A 305 7.04 -2.93 8.06
CA VAL A 305 7.43 -2.95 9.49
C VAL A 305 8.85 -3.46 9.67
N ASP A 306 9.19 -4.53 8.96
CA ASP A 306 10.50 -5.15 9.00
C ASP A 306 11.59 -4.17 8.50
N ALA A 307 11.32 -3.49 7.38
CA ALA A 307 12.19 -2.44 6.85
C ALA A 307 12.37 -1.30 7.87
N PHE A 308 11.28 -0.88 8.53
CA PHE A 308 11.33 0.15 9.56
C PHE A 308 12.23 -0.25 10.73
N VAL A 309 12.12 -1.48 11.22
CA VAL A 309 12.98 -1.99 12.32
C VAL A 309 14.43 -2.05 11.89
N LEU A 310 14.74 -2.54 10.68
CA LEU A 310 16.10 -2.57 10.15
C LEU A 310 16.70 -1.17 10.02
N ASP A 311 15.93 -0.22 9.51
CA ASP A 311 16.36 1.18 9.44
C ASP A 311 16.63 1.78 10.82
N MET A 312 15.80 1.47 11.81
CA MET A 312 16.01 1.91 13.18
C MET A 312 17.28 1.29 13.78
N VAL A 313 17.51 0.00 13.55
CA VAL A 313 18.70 -0.72 14.01
C VAL A 313 19.98 -0.14 13.41
N GLU A 314 19.96 0.22 12.14
CA GLU A 314 21.11 0.81 11.45
C GLU A 314 21.42 2.24 11.91
N ARG A 315 20.37 3.07 12.08
CA ARG A 315 20.53 4.52 12.25
C ARG A 315 20.77 4.97 13.68
N ARG A 316 20.51 4.12 14.68
CA ARG A 316 20.66 4.52 16.07
C ARG A 316 21.36 3.50 16.95
N SER A 317 21.98 4.01 18.03
CA SER A 317 22.42 3.18 19.14
C SER A 317 21.37 3.18 20.24
N PHE A 318 21.01 2.00 20.72
CA PHE A 318 20.02 1.82 21.78
C PHE A 318 20.65 1.97 23.17
N ARG A 319 19.82 2.18 24.18
CA ARG A 319 20.20 2.15 25.58
C ARG A 319 19.75 0.83 26.22
N LYS A 320 20.51 0.36 27.22
CA LYS A 320 20.08 -0.80 28.01
C LYS A 320 18.69 -0.61 28.63
N ALA A 321 18.39 0.62 29.07
CA ALA A 321 17.12 0.96 29.71
C ALA A 321 15.89 0.92 28.78
N GLU A 322 16.07 0.78 27.48
CA GLU A 322 14.96 0.63 26.53
C GLU A 322 14.44 -0.82 26.44
N PHE A 323 15.19 -1.76 27.02
CA PHE A 323 14.86 -3.18 27.01
C PHE A 323 15.00 -3.79 28.41
N THR A 324 14.18 -4.77 28.70
CA THR A 324 14.32 -5.64 29.86
C THR A 324 14.21 -7.08 29.44
N GLU A 325 14.90 -7.94 30.17
CA GLU A 325 14.81 -9.40 30.01
C GLU A 325 14.20 -9.98 31.29
N THR A 326 13.18 -10.77 31.13
CA THR A 326 12.52 -11.48 32.20
C THR A 326 13.34 -12.71 32.62
N SER A 327 13.07 -13.28 33.79
CA SER A 327 13.81 -14.47 34.31
C SER A 327 13.72 -15.68 33.40
N ASP A 328 12.69 -15.77 32.54
CA ASP A 328 12.53 -16.79 31.51
C ASP A 328 13.16 -16.41 30.16
N GLY A 329 14.00 -15.36 30.12
CA GLY A 329 14.75 -14.94 28.93
C GLY A 329 13.93 -14.15 27.91
N HIS A 330 12.70 -13.72 28.25
CA HIS A 330 11.86 -12.94 27.34
C HIS A 330 12.28 -11.46 27.36
N VAL A 331 12.71 -10.95 26.22
CA VAL A 331 13.05 -9.54 26.01
C VAL A 331 11.79 -8.72 25.74
N ARG A 332 11.59 -7.67 26.51
CA ARG A 332 10.48 -6.71 26.37
C ARG A 332 11.01 -5.29 26.16
N LEU A 333 10.22 -4.47 25.49
CA LEU A 333 10.48 -3.06 25.32
C LEU A 333 10.02 -2.28 26.55
N LEU A 334 10.71 -1.19 26.82
CA LEU A 334 10.37 -0.23 27.88
C LEU A 334 10.21 1.17 27.29
N ALA A 335 9.54 2.07 28.02
CA ALA A 335 9.56 3.49 27.71
C ALA A 335 11.01 4.03 27.78
N PRO A 336 11.44 4.97 26.92
CA PRO A 336 10.62 5.69 25.96
C PRO A 336 10.41 4.99 24.61
N LEU A 337 11.06 3.85 24.34
CA LEU A 337 11.00 3.15 23.04
C LEU A 337 9.56 2.73 22.69
N THR A 338 8.79 2.22 23.66
CA THR A 338 7.38 1.85 23.42
C THR A 338 6.54 3.07 22.99
N HIS A 339 6.82 4.24 23.51
CA HIS A 339 6.14 5.49 23.11
C HIS A 339 6.51 5.89 21.69
N GLU A 340 7.81 5.91 21.37
CA GLU A 340 8.32 6.21 20.03
C GLU A 340 7.68 5.30 18.98
N LEU A 341 7.59 4.01 19.26
CA LEU A 341 6.95 3.05 18.36
C LEU A 341 5.42 3.24 18.28
N ALA A 342 4.75 3.57 19.38
CA ALA A 342 3.31 3.83 19.38
C ALA A 342 2.96 5.09 18.54
N GLU A 343 3.84 6.07 18.49
CA GLU A 343 3.68 7.26 17.65
C GLU A 343 3.68 6.93 16.15
N THR A 344 4.18 5.77 15.73
CA THR A 344 4.17 5.33 14.32
C THR A 344 2.81 4.84 13.82
N MET A 345 1.81 4.66 14.67
CA MET A 345 0.50 4.09 14.32
C MET A 345 -0.20 4.77 13.12
N PRO A 346 -0.19 6.10 12.95
CA PRO A 346 -0.78 6.73 11.77
C PRO A 346 -0.10 6.35 10.45
N LEU A 347 1.18 5.94 10.49
CA LEU A 347 1.89 5.43 9.32
C LEU A 347 1.27 4.10 8.88
N TRP A 348 1.11 3.18 9.82
CA TRP A 348 0.52 1.87 9.55
C TRP A 348 -0.95 1.96 9.12
N ALA A 349 -1.69 2.91 9.68
CA ALA A 349 -3.05 3.20 9.24
C ALA A 349 -3.12 3.61 7.75
N LYS A 350 -2.11 4.33 7.23
CA LYS A 350 -2.04 4.71 5.81
C LYS A 350 -1.82 3.51 4.91
N SER A 351 -1.00 2.53 5.32
CA SER A 351 -0.75 1.30 4.58
C SER A 351 -1.96 0.36 4.65
N LEU A 352 -2.59 0.24 5.82
CA LEU A 352 -3.73 -0.67 6.04
C LEU A 352 -5.04 -0.20 5.41
N GLY A 353 -5.29 1.11 5.37
CA GLY A 353 -6.56 1.65 4.85
C GLY A 353 -6.90 1.15 3.44
N PRO A 354 -6.01 1.29 2.44
CA PRO A 354 -6.24 0.79 1.08
C PRO A 354 -6.41 -0.74 1.02
N ILE A 355 -5.71 -1.49 1.89
CA ILE A 355 -5.81 -2.95 1.96
C ILE A 355 -7.20 -3.36 2.44
N ALA A 356 -7.67 -2.78 3.55
CA ALA A 356 -9.01 -3.05 4.08
C ALA A 356 -10.11 -2.68 3.09
N GLU A 357 -9.97 -1.54 2.39
CA GLU A 357 -10.90 -1.12 1.33
C GLU A 357 -10.93 -2.10 0.16
N HIS A 358 -9.78 -2.60 -0.27
CA HIS A 358 -9.68 -3.54 -1.36
C HIS A 358 -10.35 -4.88 -1.01
N VAL A 359 -10.07 -5.42 0.18
CA VAL A 359 -10.71 -6.64 0.68
C VAL A 359 -12.23 -6.45 0.78
N ALA A 360 -12.68 -5.34 1.37
CA ALA A 360 -14.10 -5.02 1.44
C ALA A 360 -14.75 -4.88 0.05
N HIS A 361 -13.99 -4.42 -0.94
CA HIS A 361 -14.46 -4.27 -2.32
C HIS A 361 -14.62 -5.63 -3.02
N ILE A 362 -13.66 -6.55 -2.86
CA ILE A 362 -13.79 -7.92 -3.40
C ILE A 362 -15.01 -8.60 -2.77
N LEU A 363 -15.13 -8.59 -1.46
CA LEU A 363 -16.25 -9.20 -0.74
C LEU A 363 -17.58 -8.52 -1.09
N GLY A 364 -17.59 -7.20 -1.22
CA GLY A 364 -18.75 -6.42 -1.64
C GLY A 364 -19.17 -6.68 -3.08
N GLY A 365 -18.22 -6.95 -3.97
CA GLY A 365 -18.48 -7.31 -5.37
C GLY A 365 -19.15 -8.67 -5.54
N ALA A 366 -18.98 -9.58 -4.59
CA ALA A 366 -19.69 -10.86 -4.54
C ALA A 366 -21.17 -10.72 -4.12
N MET A 367 -21.55 -9.56 -3.60
CA MET A 367 -22.96 -9.24 -3.28
C MET A 367 -23.68 -8.69 -4.51
N ALA A 368 -24.97 -8.94 -4.63
CA ALA A 368 -25.80 -8.28 -5.65
C ALA A 368 -25.84 -6.76 -5.36
N GLY A 369 -25.27 -5.94 -6.26
CA GLY A 369 -25.29 -4.48 -6.19
C GLY A 369 -23.90 -3.83 -6.21
N THR A 370 -23.86 -2.50 -6.30
CA THR A 370 -22.62 -1.72 -6.23
C THR A 370 -22.21 -1.51 -4.78
N TYR A 371 -21.01 -1.94 -4.42
CA TYR A 371 -20.40 -1.69 -3.12
C TYR A 371 -19.23 -0.73 -3.25
N SER A 372 -19.11 0.22 -2.34
CA SER A 372 -17.97 1.13 -2.27
C SER A 372 -17.53 1.30 -0.82
N ALA A 373 -16.33 0.82 -0.52
CA ALA A 373 -15.69 1.01 0.77
C ALA A 373 -14.74 2.19 0.70
N VAL A 374 -14.85 3.12 1.64
CA VAL A 374 -13.96 4.28 1.74
C VAL A 374 -13.61 4.55 3.20
N THR A 375 -12.35 4.41 3.57
CA THR A 375 -11.89 4.74 4.91
C THR A 375 -11.82 6.26 5.11
N PRO A 376 -11.74 6.75 6.37
CA PRO A 376 -11.51 8.16 6.64
C PRO A 376 -10.23 8.71 5.99
N LEU A 377 -9.18 7.87 5.86
CA LEU A 377 -7.90 8.25 5.23
C LEU A 377 -8.05 8.43 3.73
N THR A 378 -8.65 7.49 3.03
CA THR A 378 -8.90 7.57 1.58
C THR A 378 -9.85 8.71 1.26
N ARG A 379 -10.89 8.90 2.09
CA ARG A 379 -11.80 10.04 1.97
C ARG A 379 -11.07 11.37 2.13
N SER A 380 -10.13 11.46 3.06
CA SER A 380 -9.28 12.64 3.24
C SER A 380 -8.39 12.87 2.02
N ARG A 381 -7.73 11.84 1.50
CA ARG A 381 -6.92 11.93 0.26
C ARG A 381 -7.75 12.40 -0.92
N THR A 382 -8.93 11.82 -1.13
CA THR A 382 -9.84 12.20 -2.21
C THR A 382 -10.27 13.68 -2.08
N ARG A 383 -10.64 14.13 -0.86
CA ARG A 383 -10.98 15.53 -0.61
C ARG A 383 -9.81 16.47 -0.87
N THR A 384 -8.61 16.11 -0.43
CA THR A 384 -7.39 16.89 -0.66
C THR A 384 -7.09 16.97 -2.16
N ALA A 385 -7.15 15.85 -2.88
CA ALA A 385 -6.96 15.81 -4.33
C ALA A 385 -8.00 16.68 -5.06
N GLN A 386 -9.28 16.57 -4.66
CA GLN A 386 -10.36 17.43 -5.21
C GLN A 386 -10.14 18.91 -4.89
N ALA A 387 -9.67 19.25 -3.68
CA ALA A 387 -9.35 20.61 -3.30
C ALA A 387 -8.20 21.19 -4.13
N VAL A 388 -7.15 20.41 -4.37
CA VAL A 388 -6.02 20.79 -5.24
C VAL A 388 -6.48 21.01 -6.67
N VAL A 389 -7.31 20.11 -7.22
CA VAL A 389 -7.89 20.26 -8.56
C VAL A 389 -8.77 21.51 -8.64
N LYS A 390 -9.61 21.74 -7.61
CA LYS A 390 -10.46 22.94 -7.53
C LYS A 390 -9.62 24.21 -7.44
N ALA A 391 -8.56 24.23 -6.63
CA ALA A 391 -7.66 25.38 -6.52
C ALA A 391 -6.92 25.66 -7.84
N ARG A 392 -6.42 24.62 -8.53
CA ARG A 392 -5.82 24.76 -9.86
C ARG A 392 -6.80 25.31 -10.90
N ARG A 393 -8.08 24.88 -10.86
CA ARG A 393 -9.12 25.42 -11.75
C ARG A 393 -9.43 26.87 -11.43
N ALA A 394 -9.52 27.25 -10.15
CA ALA A 394 -9.76 28.63 -9.74
C ALA A 394 -8.60 29.56 -10.15
N SER A 395 -7.34 29.13 -9.98
CA SER A 395 -6.17 29.90 -10.43
C SER A 395 -6.10 30.01 -11.97
N ALA A 396 -6.47 28.97 -12.70
CA ALA A 396 -6.55 29.03 -14.16
C ALA A 396 -7.66 29.97 -14.63
N GLN A 397 -8.82 29.98 -13.95
CA GLN A 397 -9.90 30.93 -14.24
C GLN A 397 -9.52 32.38 -13.90
N ALA A 398 -8.84 32.59 -12.76
CA ALA A 398 -8.33 33.90 -12.35
C ALA A 398 -7.28 34.43 -13.37
N ALA A 399 -6.40 33.55 -13.86
CA ALA A 399 -5.43 33.89 -14.90
C ALA A 399 -6.14 34.26 -16.25
N ALA A 400 -7.21 33.53 -16.61
CA ALA A 400 -7.99 33.79 -17.79
C ALA A 400 -8.75 35.14 -17.69
N THR A 401 -9.32 35.49 -16.53
CA THR A 401 -9.97 36.76 -16.27
C THR A 401 -8.96 37.93 -16.18
N SER A 402 -7.75 37.71 -15.68
CA SER A 402 -6.69 38.73 -15.69
C SER A 402 -6.13 39.00 -17.08
N SER A 403 -6.17 38.03 -18.00
CA SER A 403 -5.70 38.21 -19.37
C SER A 403 -6.69 39.04 -20.24
N THR A 404 -7.96 39.14 -19.84
CA THR A 404 -8.96 39.93 -20.54
C THR A 404 -8.85 41.44 -20.24
N ALA A 405 -8.06 41.85 -19.20
CA ALA A 405 -7.93 43.25 -18.77
C ALA A 405 -6.71 43.98 -19.36
N LEU A 406 -5.87 43.32 -20.15
CA LEU A 406 -4.67 43.91 -20.76
C LEU A 406 -4.58 43.58 -22.26
N GLN A 407 -5.52 44.07 -23.05
CA GLN A 407 -5.32 44.18 -24.50
C GLN A 407 -4.79 45.56 -24.83
N LYS A 408 -3.46 45.67 -24.97
CA LYS A 408 -2.81 46.66 -25.83
C LYS A 408 -2.40 45.96 -27.13
N PRO A 409 -2.72 46.50 -28.30
CA PRO A 409 -2.38 45.88 -29.56
C PRO A 409 -0.89 46.08 -29.84
N THR A 410 -0.12 45.02 -29.86
CA THR A 410 1.16 45.01 -30.55
C THR A 410 1.06 44.11 -31.76
N ASN A 411 0.93 44.71 -32.90
CA ASN A 411 1.18 44.10 -34.18
C ASN A 411 2.60 43.56 -34.25
N THR A 412 2.74 42.27 -34.12
CA THR A 412 3.92 41.54 -34.59
C THR A 412 3.42 40.25 -35.22
N THR A 413 3.34 40.27 -36.54
CA THR A 413 3.05 39.10 -37.37
C THR A 413 4.20 38.10 -37.22
N ALA A 414 4.12 37.24 -36.22
CA ALA A 414 4.98 36.05 -36.13
C ALA A 414 4.51 35.06 -37.21
N LEU A 415 5.39 34.70 -38.12
CA LEU A 415 5.12 33.68 -39.12
C LEU A 415 4.81 32.34 -38.40
N PRO A 416 3.80 31.59 -38.86
CA PRO A 416 3.46 30.31 -38.27
C PRO A 416 4.63 29.33 -38.43
N LEU A 417 5.02 28.68 -37.32
CA LEU A 417 6.09 27.68 -37.33
C LEU A 417 5.61 26.38 -37.99
N TRP A 418 4.35 26.01 -37.80
CA TRP A 418 3.66 24.88 -38.44
C TRP A 418 2.15 25.00 -38.27
N THR A 419 1.40 24.14 -38.95
CA THR A 419 -0.05 24.04 -38.85
C THR A 419 -0.48 23.05 -37.75
N CYS A 420 -1.49 23.40 -36.99
CA CYS A 420 -2.08 22.57 -35.97
C CYS A 420 -2.71 21.30 -36.60
N PRO A 421 -2.34 20.09 -36.12
CA PRO A 421 -2.87 18.84 -36.69
C PRO A 421 -4.36 18.64 -36.42
N ASP A 422 -4.96 19.35 -35.46
CA ASP A 422 -6.35 19.18 -35.08
C ASP A 422 -7.31 20.10 -35.84
N CYS A 423 -6.90 21.34 -36.17
CA CYS A 423 -7.78 22.33 -36.77
C CYS A 423 -7.19 23.07 -37.99
N GLY A 424 -5.93 22.78 -38.37
CA GLY A 424 -5.23 23.49 -39.44
C GLY A 424 -4.81 24.93 -39.11
N GLY A 425 -5.08 25.41 -37.89
CA GLY A 425 -4.69 26.76 -37.45
C GLY A 425 -3.18 26.92 -37.24
N ALA A 426 -2.66 28.16 -37.30
CA ALA A 426 -1.27 28.47 -37.12
C ALA A 426 -0.78 28.21 -35.70
N VAL A 427 0.36 27.52 -35.55
CA VAL A 427 1.07 27.33 -34.28
C VAL A 427 2.25 28.28 -34.24
N THR A 428 2.23 29.23 -33.31
CA THR A 428 3.25 30.27 -33.15
C THR A 428 4.25 30.01 -32.01
N ASN A 429 3.95 29.07 -31.12
CA ASN A 429 4.81 28.74 -30.01
C ASN A 429 5.66 27.49 -30.33
N PRO A 430 7.01 27.55 -30.34
CA PRO A 430 7.86 26.44 -30.69
C PRO A 430 7.83 25.27 -29.67
N ARG A 431 7.23 25.46 -28.50
CA ARG A 431 7.04 24.42 -27.50
C ARG A 431 5.75 23.62 -27.64
N HIS A 432 4.85 24.07 -28.55
CA HIS A 432 3.53 23.47 -28.74
C HIS A 432 3.46 22.78 -30.10
N VAL A 433 2.82 21.63 -30.15
CA VAL A 433 2.50 20.91 -31.41
C VAL A 433 1.15 21.34 -31.96
N ARG A 434 0.33 21.97 -31.12
CA ARG A 434 -1.04 22.43 -31.42
C ARG A 434 -1.17 23.93 -31.21
N CYS A 435 -2.12 24.57 -31.90
CA CYS A 435 -2.39 25.97 -31.66
C CYS A 435 -3.00 26.25 -30.29
N ASP A 436 -2.85 27.47 -29.80
CA ASP A 436 -3.30 27.84 -28.45
C ASP A 436 -4.81 27.63 -28.25
N ALA A 437 -5.62 27.77 -29.31
CA ALA A 437 -7.06 27.50 -29.28
C ALA A 437 -7.35 26.00 -29.04
N CYS A 438 -6.59 25.10 -29.65
CA CYS A 438 -6.73 23.64 -29.43
C CYS A 438 -6.13 23.17 -28.12
N ILE A 439 -5.13 23.88 -27.57
CA ILE A 439 -4.55 23.61 -26.24
C ILE A 439 -5.49 24.11 -25.13
N ALA A 440 -6.15 25.24 -25.33
CA ALA A 440 -7.09 25.81 -24.35
C ALA A 440 -8.35 24.94 -24.16
N VAL A 441 -8.72 24.14 -25.15
CA VAL A 441 -9.76 23.12 -25.02
C VAL A 441 -9.11 21.84 -24.53
N ASP A 442 -9.18 21.56 -23.21
CA ASP A 442 -8.69 20.29 -22.65
C ASP A 442 -9.44 19.10 -23.31
N PRO A 443 -8.79 18.33 -24.20
CA PRO A 443 -9.46 17.27 -24.97
C PRO A 443 -10.01 16.17 -24.07
N ALA A 444 -9.52 16.07 -22.81
CA ALA A 444 -9.98 15.07 -21.84
C ALA A 444 -11.37 15.41 -21.26
N GLN A 445 -11.87 16.64 -21.46
CA GLN A 445 -13.12 17.11 -20.87
C GLN A 445 -14.30 17.17 -21.85
N ALA A 446 -14.06 17.08 -23.13
CA ALA A 446 -15.14 17.02 -24.10
C ALA A 446 -15.80 15.64 -24.12
N PRO A 447 -17.11 15.50 -23.81
CA PRO A 447 -17.80 14.21 -23.77
C PRO A 447 -17.68 13.42 -25.07
N GLU A 448 -17.68 14.10 -26.20
CA GLU A 448 -17.54 13.50 -27.54
C GLU A 448 -16.15 12.89 -27.78
N ILE A 449 -15.09 13.52 -27.28
CA ILE A 449 -13.72 13.04 -27.43
C ILE A 449 -13.48 11.86 -26.50
N ARG A 450 -14.06 11.87 -25.28
CA ARG A 450 -14.07 10.70 -24.38
C ARG A 450 -14.79 9.51 -25.01
N GLY A 451 -15.93 9.76 -25.65
CA GLY A 451 -16.69 8.73 -26.36
C GLY A 451 -15.88 8.12 -27.52
N ARG A 452 -15.23 8.94 -28.35
CA ARG A 452 -14.38 8.48 -29.46
C ARG A 452 -13.15 7.70 -28.99
N ARG A 453 -12.48 8.15 -27.93
CA ARG A 453 -11.35 7.40 -27.32
C ARG A 453 -11.80 6.07 -26.72
N GLY A 454 -12.91 6.06 -25.99
CA GLY A 454 -13.49 4.83 -25.44
C GLY A 454 -13.88 3.84 -26.54
N ALA A 455 -14.51 4.31 -27.62
CA ALA A 455 -14.85 3.50 -28.77
C ALA A 455 -13.61 2.95 -29.50
N ALA A 456 -12.56 3.77 -29.66
CA ALA A 456 -11.30 3.33 -30.29
C ALA A 456 -10.57 2.27 -29.45
N ILE A 457 -10.53 2.42 -28.13
CA ILE A 457 -9.96 1.42 -27.21
C ILE A 457 -10.76 0.12 -27.26
N ALA A 458 -12.09 0.20 -27.23
CA ALA A 458 -12.96 -0.96 -27.31
C ALA A 458 -12.85 -1.68 -28.68
N ALA A 459 -12.72 -0.93 -29.77
CA ALA A 459 -12.51 -1.48 -31.12
C ALA A 459 -11.17 -2.21 -31.20
N ARG A 460 -10.09 -1.61 -30.66
CA ARG A 460 -8.78 -2.24 -30.63
C ARG A 460 -8.79 -3.53 -29.80
N LYS A 461 -9.43 -3.52 -28.63
CA LYS A 461 -9.54 -4.71 -27.78
C LYS A 461 -10.29 -5.84 -28.49
N ARG A 462 -11.37 -5.52 -29.21
CA ARG A 462 -12.10 -6.51 -30.04
C ARG A 462 -11.23 -7.06 -31.14
N ALA A 463 -10.56 -6.21 -31.91
CA ALA A 463 -9.68 -6.66 -32.99
C ALA A 463 -8.54 -7.59 -32.51
N LEU A 464 -8.00 -7.40 -31.31
CA LEU A 464 -7.03 -8.30 -30.72
C LEU A 464 -7.66 -9.63 -30.31
N SER A 465 -8.85 -9.60 -29.69
CA SER A 465 -9.60 -10.82 -29.34
C SER A 465 -9.99 -11.62 -30.58
N ASP A 466 -10.47 -10.96 -31.62
CA ASP A 466 -10.84 -11.58 -32.91
C ASP A 466 -9.60 -12.22 -33.57
N TRP A 467 -8.44 -11.58 -33.42
CA TRP A 467 -7.18 -12.12 -33.95
C TRP A 467 -6.74 -13.36 -33.17
N ASP A 468 -6.82 -13.35 -31.84
CA ASP A 468 -6.47 -14.50 -30.99
C ASP A 468 -7.38 -15.71 -31.29
N GLU A 469 -8.68 -15.46 -31.48
CA GLU A 469 -9.64 -16.51 -31.86
C GLU A 469 -9.36 -17.09 -33.25
N ALA A 470 -8.86 -16.26 -34.16
CA ALA A 470 -8.49 -16.71 -35.52
C ALA A 470 -7.13 -17.41 -35.59
N ASN A 471 -6.29 -17.31 -34.58
CA ASN A 471 -4.95 -17.86 -34.53
C ASN A 471 -4.68 -18.64 -33.22
N PRO A 472 -5.45 -19.70 -32.92
CA PRO A 472 -5.37 -20.41 -31.64
C PRO A 472 -4.04 -21.15 -31.42
N ASP A 473 -3.30 -21.43 -32.48
CA ASP A 473 -2.02 -22.15 -32.42
C ASP A 473 -0.81 -21.20 -32.19
N VAL A 474 -1.03 -19.88 -32.18
CA VAL A 474 0.04 -18.89 -31.99
C VAL A 474 0.15 -18.53 -30.53
N SER A 475 1.24 -18.96 -29.89
CA SER A 475 1.51 -18.68 -28.49
C SER A 475 2.19 -17.32 -28.31
N TYR A 476 1.71 -16.51 -27.34
CA TYR A 476 2.39 -15.28 -26.92
C TYR A 476 3.58 -15.63 -26.03
N ASP A 477 4.80 -15.62 -26.60
CA ASP A 477 6.06 -15.77 -25.86
C ASP A 477 6.85 -14.44 -25.85
N PRO A 478 6.76 -13.62 -24.77
CA PRO A 478 7.50 -12.38 -24.67
C PRO A 478 9.02 -12.54 -24.76
N GLU A 479 9.58 -13.70 -24.40
CA GLU A 479 11.03 -13.95 -24.45
C GLU A 479 11.50 -14.14 -25.90
N LEU A 480 10.67 -14.76 -26.74
CA LEU A 480 10.95 -14.83 -28.18
C LEU A 480 11.05 -13.42 -28.77
N PHE A 481 10.14 -12.53 -28.44
CA PHE A 481 10.20 -11.12 -28.88
C PHE A 481 11.49 -10.45 -28.42
N ARG A 482 11.85 -10.61 -27.16
CA ARG A 482 13.06 -9.99 -26.57
C ARG A 482 14.34 -10.53 -27.19
N ARG A 483 14.38 -11.81 -27.48
CA ARG A 483 15.57 -12.47 -28.04
C ARG A 483 15.75 -12.19 -29.54
N GLU A 484 14.67 -12.24 -30.32
CA GLU A 484 14.75 -12.23 -31.77
C GLU A 484 14.44 -10.88 -32.43
N ILE A 485 13.42 -10.17 -31.96
CA ILE A 485 12.93 -8.96 -32.61
C ILE A 485 13.51 -7.69 -31.96
N LEU A 486 13.49 -7.62 -30.63
CA LEU A 486 13.88 -6.42 -29.88
C LEU A 486 15.31 -5.92 -30.18
N PRO A 487 16.36 -6.77 -30.26
CA PRO A 487 17.72 -6.28 -30.54
C PRO A 487 17.82 -5.60 -31.90
N ARG A 488 17.03 -6.04 -32.87
CA ARG A 488 17.03 -5.54 -34.25
C ARG A 488 16.26 -4.23 -34.40
N LEU A 489 15.37 -3.90 -33.45
CA LEU A 489 14.66 -2.62 -33.42
C LEU A 489 15.52 -1.44 -32.93
N ALA A 490 16.73 -1.69 -32.44
CA ALA A 490 17.60 -0.65 -31.87
C ALA A 490 17.87 0.52 -32.85
N ASN A 491 18.04 0.19 -34.14
CA ASN A 491 18.36 1.16 -35.20
C ASN A 491 17.13 1.59 -36.02
N VAL A 492 15.92 1.07 -35.72
CA VAL A 492 14.70 1.43 -36.43
C VAL A 492 14.16 2.75 -35.90
N LYS A 493 13.65 3.61 -36.79
CA LYS A 493 13.06 4.89 -36.38
C LYS A 493 11.83 4.67 -35.51
N LEU A 494 11.66 5.50 -34.47
CA LEU A 494 10.53 5.36 -33.54
C LEU A 494 9.16 5.55 -34.21
N MET A 495 9.10 6.30 -35.30
CA MET A 495 7.85 6.47 -36.05
C MET A 495 7.44 5.19 -36.76
N ASP A 496 8.40 4.50 -37.37
CA ASP A 496 8.15 3.25 -38.10
C ASP A 496 7.71 2.14 -37.11
N ILE A 497 8.35 2.09 -35.93
CA ILE A 497 7.92 1.20 -34.84
C ILE A 497 6.51 1.53 -34.35
N ALA A 498 6.19 2.82 -34.21
CA ALA A 498 4.86 3.27 -33.78
C ALA A 498 3.77 2.91 -34.77
N GLU A 499 4.05 3.04 -36.05
CA GLU A 499 3.16 2.65 -37.15
C GLU A 499 2.93 1.14 -37.19
N ALA A 500 4.02 0.34 -37.21
CA ALA A 500 3.94 -1.11 -37.24
C ALA A 500 3.25 -1.73 -36.02
N ALA A 501 3.46 -1.16 -34.84
CA ALA A 501 2.80 -1.60 -33.60
C ALA A 501 1.42 -0.96 -33.38
N GLY A 502 0.99 -0.03 -34.24
CA GLY A 502 -0.27 0.70 -34.09
C GLY A 502 -0.35 1.47 -32.76
N CYS A 503 0.73 2.10 -32.30
CA CYS A 503 0.83 2.70 -31.00
C CYS A 503 1.41 4.14 -31.03
N SER A 504 1.40 4.83 -29.88
CA SER A 504 2.00 6.16 -29.78
C SER A 504 3.53 6.10 -29.86
N LYS A 505 4.17 7.22 -30.24
CA LYS A 505 5.64 7.35 -30.24
C LYS A 505 6.27 7.09 -28.86
N ALA A 506 5.58 7.43 -27.78
CA ALA A 506 6.01 7.12 -26.42
C ALA A 506 6.00 5.61 -26.16
N SER A 507 4.91 4.92 -26.54
CA SER A 507 4.80 3.46 -26.44
C SER A 507 5.85 2.75 -27.32
N ALA A 508 6.09 3.25 -28.54
CA ALA A 508 7.15 2.72 -29.42
C ALA A 508 8.55 2.86 -28.81
N SER A 509 8.81 3.96 -28.09
CA SER A 509 10.04 4.12 -27.32
C SER A 509 10.18 3.12 -26.18
N ASP A 510 9.06 2.78 -25.52
CA ASP A 510 9.05 1.77 -24.44
C ASP A 510 9.23 0.36 -25.01
N ILE A 511 8.60 0.01 -26.14
CA ILE A 511 8.84 -1.23 -26.88
C ILE A 511 10.33 -1.37 -27.24
N ARG A 512 10.94 -0.33 -27.86
CA ARG A 512 12.34 -0.35 -28.28
C ARG A 512 13.30 -0.49 -27.09
N ARG A 513 12.91 -0.01 -25.91
CA ARG A 513 13.68 -0.18 -24.66
C ARG A 513 13.42 -1.50 -23.95
N GLY A 514 12.56 -2.36 -24.49
CA GLY A 514 12.25 -3.66 -23.92
C GLY A 514 11.42 -3.61 -22.63
N LYS A 515 10.77 -2.49 -22.32
CA LYS A 515 9.94 -2.38 -21.12
C LYS A 515 8.71 -3.30 -21.15
N TRP A 516 8.18 -3.55 -22.32
CA TRP A 516 7.10 -4.51 -22.56
C TRP A 516 7.13 -4.99 -24.01
N ALA A 517 6.64 -6.21 -24.25
CA ALA A 517 6.47 -6.76 -25.59
C ALA A 517 5.07 -6.43 -26.12
N PRO A 518 4.93 -5.95 -27.37
CA PRO A 518 3.62 -5.71 -27.97
C PRO A 518 2.91 -7.03 -28.28
N HIS A 519 1.59 -6.96 -28.54
CA HIS A 519 0.79 -8.13 -28.89
C HIS A 519 1.38 -8.86 -30.11
N VAL A 520 1.33 -10.20 -30.09
CA VAL A 520 1.94 -11.07 -31.12
C VAL A 520 1.46 -10.76 -32.54
N SER A 521 0.23 -10.30 -32.71
CA SER A 521 -0.31 -9.86 -34.01
C SER A 521 0.52 -8.75 -34.69
N THR A 522 1.34 -8.02 -33.96
CA THR A 522 2.19 -6.95 -34.49
C THR A 522 3.63 -7.41 -34.78
N TRP A 523 4.00 -8.63 -34.39
CA TRP A 523 5.39 -9.09 -34.48
C TRP A 523 5.85 -9.31 -35.91
N THR A 524 4.95 -9.73 -36.79
CA THR A 524 5.23 -9.84 -38.23
C THR A 524 5.65 -8.48 -38.82
N ALA A 525 4.88 -7.43 -38.53
CA ALA A 525 5.18 -6.09 -39.03
C ALA A 525 6.47 -5.53 -38.41
N LEU A 526 6.68 -5.72 -37.11
CA LEU A 526 7.90 -5.29 -36.42
C LEU A 526 9.13 -6.09 -36.86
N GLY A 527 8.97 -7.39 -37.11
CA GLY A 527 10.01 -8.27 -37.62
C GLY A 527 10.43 -7.89 -39.03
N SER A 528 9.50 -7.58 -39.90
CA SER A 528 9.79 -7.11 -41.26
C SER A 528 10.61 -5.82 -41.27
N LEU A 529 10.27 -4.84 -40.41
CA LEU A 529 11.06 -3.62 -40.22
C LEU A 529 12.48 -3.89 -39.69
N ALA A 530 12.62 -4.95 -38.93
CA ALA A 530 13.88 -5.36 -38.30
C ALA A 530 14.71 -6.32 -39.17
N GLY A 531 14.26 -6.63 -40.39
CA GLY A 531 14.91 -7.60 -41.28
C GLY A 531 14.85 -9.04 -40.78
N TRP A 532 13.82 -9.39 -40.01
CA TRP A 532 13.55 -10.74 -39.52
C TRP A 532 12.65 -11.47 -40.49
N THR A 533 13.12 -12.61 -41.07
CA THR A 533 12.45 -13.32 -42.17
C THR A 533 12.00 -14.74 -41.82
N SER A 534 12.25 -15.23 -40.61
CA SER A 534 11.80 -16.56 -40.18
C SER A 534 10.48 -16.48 -39.44
N PHE A 535 9.41 -16.92 -40.10
CA PHE A 535 8.06 -17.11 -39.58
C PHE A 535 7.84 -18.59 -39.27
N GLU A 536 8.34 -19.10 -38.16
CA GLU A 536 7.76 -20.20 -37.44
C GLU A 536 7.32 -19.63 -36.08
N LEU A 537 6.10 -19.12 -36.06
CA LEU A 537 5.40 -18.72 -34.83
C LEU A 537 4.68 -19.94 -34.27
#